data_9a013fea61ba8b497661393b92033bc6
#
_entry.id   9a013fea61ba8b497661393b92033bc6
#
_cell.length_a   1.000
_cell.length_b   1.000
_cell.length_c   1.000
_cell.angle_alpha   90.00
_cell.angle_beta   90.00
_cell.angle_gamma   90.00
#
_symmetry.space_group_name_H-M   'P 1'
#
loop_
_entity.id
_entity.type
_entity.pdbx_description
1 polymer ?
#
loop_
_entity_poly.entity_id
_entity_poly.type
_entity_poly.pdbx_seq_one_letter_code
_entity_poly.pdbx_strand_id
1 'polypeptide(L)'
;MLSAGMRHRGSASSGPFAAWLFLTVVFLTVGMLAGSRANLAIGAALAGLLAMQWLRTRSLGDGLQARREHVERTLEGEVVHVRLTIRNRSTSWRYLVNVLDHFRAGGGRNVRGLIIELPAASHAEFSYQGQCDYRRGLFVLGPVELTIPDELGLFRAELSLNVFTDLLVCPRPLRARQLELLDRGTHGNVGVEVVRALGHSEEFAGVRHYREGDPLRYVHWPTSARTGGLYVKEFQRATVTEVTVIVDMYKTGFAGVGAVTSFEKRLRAAATLAASAIAHSHLVRMVAAATPVEDTRLAGGHVHLRTLMQWLAMRAPRGSGDIADVIAERLVQLHRGATLVLVLSSTNVQLESLLPAVAAARRRGVMTLAVIVEDRSYYKLWEEQRELFQNAPSLELVEAALRQAGCRVYVLARDSDVVETLEGGRA
;
A
#
# COMPACT_ATOMS: atom_id res chain seq x y z
N MET A 1 24.73 14.88 -1.02
CA MET A 1 26.03 14.17 -1.13
C MET A 1 26.33 13.52 0.22
N LEU A 2 25.79 12.33 0.48
CA LEU A 2 26.08 11.56 1.69
C LEU A 2 27.07 10.48 1.29
N SER A 3 28.29 10.50 1.86
CA SER A 3 29.29 9.46 1.70
C SER A 3 28.71 8.16 2.26
N ALA A 4 28.42 7.21 1.37
CA ALA A 4 27.94 5.90 1.72
C ALA A 4 28.93 5.21 2.66
N GLY A 5 28.52 4.91 3.88
CA GLY A 5 29.25 4.06 4.80
C GLY A 5 29.43 2.67 4.17
N MET A 6 30.60 2.42 3.62
CA MET A 6 30.95 1.20 2.93
C MET A 6 31.41 0.18 3.99
N ARG A 7 30.63 -0.88 4.22
CA ARG A 7 31.13 -2.05 4.98
C ARG A 7 31.76 -3.01 4.00
N HIS A 8 33.08 -3.11 4.03
CA HIS A 8 33.86 -4.06 3.23
C HIS A 8 34.25 -5.27 4.09
N ARG A 9 33.87 -6.46 3.64
CA ARG A 9 34.31 -7.72 4.23
C ARG A 9 34.91 -8.58 3.13
N GLY A 10 36.19 -8.90 3.24
CA GLY A 10 36.79 -9.95 2.42
C GLY A 10 36.56 -11.31 3.09
N SER A 11 35.97 -12.25 2.38
CA SER A 11 35.79 -13.62 2.84
C SER A 11 36.50 -14.61 1.91
N ALA A 12 37.09 -15.69 2.50
CA ALA A 12 37.67 -16.76 1.73
C ALA A 12 36.58 -17.71 1.21
N SER A 13 36.68 -18.16 -0.03
CA SER A 13 35.85 -19.21 -0.60
C SER A 13 36.20 -20.55 0.01
N SER A 14 35.32 -21.18 0.80
CA SER A 14 35.66 -22.31 1.68
C SER A 14 36.24 -23.53 0.98
N GLY A 15 35.81 -23.87 -0.23
CA GLY A 15 36.31 -25.04 -0.97
C GLY A 15 37.63 -24.80 -1.70
N PRO A 16 37.66 -23.88 -2.71
CA PRO A 16 38.88 -23.65 -3.49
C PRO A 16 40.07 -23.15 -2.64
N PHE A 17 39.81 -22.22 -1.72
CA PHE A 17 40.83 -21.67 -0.83
C PHE A 17 41.47 -22.77 0.04
N ALA A 18 40.66 -23.67 0.62
CA ALA A 18 41.17 -24.75 1.45
C ALA A 18 42.07 -25.70 0.65
N ALA A 19 41.72 -26.01 -0.60
CA ALA A 19 42.55 -26.88 -1.47
C ALA A 19 43.90 -26.21 -1.80
N TRP A 20 43.90 -24.93 -2.15
CA TRP A 20 45.14 -24.21 -2.45
C TRP A 20 46.01 -24.00 -1.20
N LEU A 21 45.42 -23.75 -0.05
CA LEU A 21 46.12 -23.64 1.21
C LEU A 21 46.74 -24.99 1.59
N PHE A 22 45.99 -26.10 1.48
CA PHE A 22 46.49 -27.43 1.71
C PHE A 22 47.69 -27.75 0.81
N LEU A 23 47.56 -27.46 -0.49
CA LEU A 23 48.66 -27.69 -1.45
C LEU A 23 49.90 -26.87 -1.08
N THR A 24 49.71 -25.62 -0.68
CA THR A 24 50.81 -24.75 -0.22
C THR A 24 51.52 -25.34 1.00
N VAL A 25 50.77 -25.81 1.99
CA VAL A 25 51.29 -26.41 3.21
C VAL A 25 52.07 -27.71 2.87
N VAL A 26 51.51 -28.58 2.00
CA VAL A 26 52.17 -29.83 1.57
C VAL A 26 53.52 -29.55 0.90
N PHE A 27 53.58 -28.62 -0.06
CA PHE A 27 54.84 -28.31 -0.75
C PHE A 27 55.90 -27.71 0.22
N LEU A 28 55.48 -26.86 1.16
CA LEU A 28 56.38 -26.31 2.16
C LEU A 28 56.89 -27.39 3.13
N THR A 29 56.03 -28.27 3.63
CA THR A 29 56.41 -29.34 4.58
C THR A 29 57.27 -30.38 3.92
N VAL A 30 56.93 -30.87 2.73
CA VAL A 30 57.75 -31.82 1.96
C VAL A 30 59.09 -31.19 1.59
N GLY A 31 59.09 -29.91 1.19
CA GLY A 31 60.31 -29.19 0.89
C GLY A 31 61.31 -29.10 2.08
N MET A 32 60.71 -28.81 3.26
CA MET A 32 61.55 -28.79 4.51
C MET A 32 62.03 -30.14 4.93
N LEU A 33 61.18 -31.17 4.90
CA LEU A 33 61.52 -32.50 5.34
C LEU A 33 62.50 -33.19 4.38
N ALA A 34 62.33 -33.05 3.08
CA ALA A 34 63.20 -33.70 2.06
C ALA A 34 64.35 -32.79 1.63
N GLY A 35 64.53 -31.60 2.18
CA GLY A 35 65.61 -30.68 1.80
C GLY A 35 65.51 -30.19 0.35
N SER A 36 64.33 -30.30 -0.29
CA SER A 36 64.09 -29.98 -1.71
C SER A 36 63.91 -28.51 -1.94
N ARG A 37 64.90 -27.85 -2.54
CA ARG A 37 64.78 -26.42 -2.92
C ARG A 37 63.63 -26.17 -3.90
N ALA A 38 63.35 -27.14 -4.79
CA ALA A 38 62.26 -27.00 -5.76
C ALA A 38 60.88 -26.97 -5.08
N ASN A 39 60.62 -27.88 -4.12
CA ASN A 39 59.37 -27.91 -3.40
C ASN A 39 59.20 -26.65 -2.52
N LEU A 40 60.24 -26.14 -1.89
CA LEU A 40 60.21 -24.87 -1.14
C LEU A 40 59.91 -23.69 -2.04
N ALA A 41 60.50 -23.64 -3.24
CA ALA A 41 60.20 -22.57 -4.21
C ALA A 41 58.75 -22.60 -4.70
N ILE A 42 58.19 -23.82 -4.98
CA ILE A 42 56.79 -23.97 -5.35
C ILE A 42 55.86 -23.53 -4.19
N GLY A 43 56.11 -23.99 -2.97
CA GLY A 43 55.33 -23.62 -1.80
C GLY A 43 55.36 -22.12 -1.51
N ALA A 44 56.54 -21.49 -1.65
CA ALA A 44 56.67 -20.04 -1.51
C ALA A 44 55.92 -19.27 -2.62
N ALA A 45 55.96 -19.74 -3.86
CA ALA A 45 55.21 -19.14 -4.96
C ALA A 45 53.69 -19.22 -4.75
N LEU A 46 53.18 -20.37 -4.29
CA LEU A 46 51.76 -20.54 -3.95
C LEU A 46 51.34 -19.65 -2.79
N ALA A 47 52.17 -19.55 -1.74
CA ALA A 47 51.92 -18.65 -0.61
C ALA A 47 51.89 -17.18 -1.07
N GLY A 48 52.84 -16.78 -1.92
CA GLY A 48 52.88 -15.45 -2.54
C GLY A 48 51.62 -15.14 -3.37
N LEU A 49 51.16 -16.13 -4.16
CA LEU A 49 49.92 -16.00 -4.95
C LEU A 49 48.71 -15.78 -4.05
N LEU A 50 48.55 -16.60 -3.00
CA LEU A 50 47.45 -16.44 -2.04
C LEU A 50 47.48 -15.07 -1.35
N ALA A 51 48.66 -14.63 -0.92
CA ALA A 51 48.83 -13.33 -0.30
C ALA A 51 48.51 -12.18 -1.27
N MET A 52 48.95 -12.28 -2.53
CA MET A 52 48.67 -11.30 -3.56
C MET A 52 47.16 -11.21 -3.84
N GLN A 53 46.48 -12.36 -4.00
CA GLN A 53 45.04 -12.37 -4.24
C GLN A 53 44.26 -11.79 -3.05
N TRP A 54 44.65 -12.12 -1.82
CA TRP A 54 44.04 -11.53 -0.62
C TRP A 54 44.19 -10.01 -0.57
N LEU A 55 45.36 -9.48 -0.92
CA LEU A 55 45.60 -8.03 -1.00
C LEU A 55 44.74 -7.36 -2.09
N ARG A 56 44.67 -7.97 -3.28
CA ARG A 56 43.85 -7.47 -4.39
C ARG A 56 42.36 -7.48 -4.06
N THR A 57 41.87 -8.49 -3.37
CA THR A 57 40.46 -8.60 -2.98
C THR A 57 40.04 -7.42 -2.10
N ARG A 58 40.93 -6.85 -1.29
CA ARG A 58 40.65 -5.69 -0.47
C ARG A 58 40.32 -4.43 -1.29
N SER A 59 40.84 -4.32 -2.50
CA SER A 59 40.59 -3.18 -3.41
C SER A 59 39.48 -3.44 -4.44
N LEU A 60 38.91 -4.66 -4.49
CA LEU A 60 37.85 -4.97 -5.48
C LEU A 60 36.59 -4.14 -5.29
N GLY A 61 36.32 -3.68 -4.09
CA GLY A 61 35.19 -2.85 -3.76
C GLY A 61 35.37 -1.36 -4.02
N ASP A 62 36.61 -0.92 -4.22
CA ASP A 62 36.92 0.49 -4.33
C ASP A 62 36.30 1.12 -5.59
N GLY A 63 35.74 2.31 -5.43
CA GLY A 63 35.18 3.09 -6.52
C GLY A 63 33.83 2.59 -7.06
N LEU A 64 33.21 1.58 -6.44
CA LEU A 64 31.88 1.13 -6.83
C LEU A 64 30.79 2.01 -6.21
N GLN A 65 29.82 2.39 -7.03
CA GLN A 65 28.65 3.17 -6.64
C GLN A 65 27.40 2.54 -7.24
N ALA A 66 26.28 2.63 -6.53
CA ALA A 66 24.99 2.23 -7.05
C ALA A 66 24.00 3.39 -7.02
N ARG A 67 23.08 3.38 -7.99
CA ARG A 67 21.92 4.25 -8.02
C ARG A 67 20.69 3.40 -8.33
N ARG A 68 19.61 3.62 -7.57
CA ARG A 68 18.34 2.97 -7.81
C ARG A 68 17.31 3.97 -8.32
N GLU A 69 16.58 3.57 -9.35
CA GLU A 69 15.50 4.33 -9.95
C GLU A 69 14.25 3.46 -10.01
N HIS A 70 13.15 3.98 -9.53
CA HIS A 70 11.81 3.36 -9.61
C HIS A 70 10.74 4.44 -9.40
N VAL A 71 9.48 4.08 -9.59
CA VAL A 71 8.35 4.95 -9.23
C VAL A 71 8.29 5.12 -7.71
N GLU A 72 8.00 6.33 -7.25
CA GLU A 72 7.90 6.62 -5.81
C GLU A 72 6.64 6.01 -5.17
N ARG A 73 5.60 5.73 -5.98
CA ARG A 73 4.28 5.31 -5.51
C ARG A 73 3.70 4.28 -6.45
N THR A 74 3.02 3.28 -5.86
CA THR A 74 2.34 2.21 -6.58
C THR A 74 1.11 1.76 -5.79
N LEU A 75 0.27 0.94 -6.40
CA LEU A 75 -0.85 0.30 -5.73
C LEU A 75 -0.49 -1.12 -5.26
N GLU A 76 -1.16 -1.59 -4.23
CA GLU A 76 -1.05 -2.96 -3.74
C GLU A 76 -1.36 -3.95 -4.87
N GLY A 77 -0.51 -4.96 -5.04
CA GLY A 77 -0.59 -5.97 -6.10
C GLY A 77 0.00 -5.55 -7.46
N GLU A 78 0.49 -4.32 -7.59
CA GLU A 78 1.16 -3.88 -8.83
C GLU A 78 2.64 -4.28 -8.88
N VAL A 79 3.15 -4.34 -10.09
CA VAL A 79 4.54 -4.61 -10.38
C VAL A 79 5.29 -3.30 -10.56
N VAL A 80 6.38 -3.14 -9.80
CA VAL A 80 7.28 -1.99 -9.87
C VAL A 80 8.51 -2.38 -10.67
N HIS A 81 8.83 -1.62 -11.69
CA HIS A 81 10.08 -1.73 -12.43
C HIS A 81 11.17 -0.96 -11.68
N VAL A 82 12.21 -1.68 -11.27
CA VAL A 82 13.36 -1.14 -10.58
C VAL A 82 14.57 -1.25 -11.49
N ARG A 83 15.27 -0.14 -11.67
CA ARG A 83 16.54 -0.06 -12.40
C ARG A 83 17.65 0.27 -11.43
N LEU A 84 18.66 -0.57 -11.37
CA LEU A 84 19.89 -0.35 -10.64
C LEU A 84 21.03 -0.06 -11.63
N THR A 85 21.67 1.07 -11.47
CA THR A 85 22.89 1.43 -12.20
C THR A 85 24.06 1.28 -11.27
N ILE A 86 24.96 0.32 -11.55
CA ILE A 86 26.20 0.10 -10.83
C ILE A 86 27.34 0.76 -11.60
N ARG A 87 27.99 1.72 -11.00
CA ARG A 87 29.09 2.49 -11.62
C ARG A 87 30.42 2.09 -11.02
N ASN A 88 31.37 1.76 -11.86
CA ASN A 88 32.76 1.53 -11.52
C ASN A 88 33.58 2.80 -11.81
N ARG A 89 34.04 3.49 -10.77
CA ARG A 89 34.90 4.67 -10.89
C ARG A 89 36.40 4.34 -10.80
N SER A 90 36.72 3.04 -10.54
CA SER A 90 38.09 2.59 -10.47
C SER A 90 38.71 2.44 -11.86
N THR A 91 40.03 2.32 -11.89
CA THR A 91 40.82 2.04 -13.11
C THR A 91 40.88 0.53 -13.44
N SER A 92 40.29 -0.31 -12.63
CA SER A 92 40.36 -1.78 -12.77
C SER A 92 38.99 -2.35 -13.17
N TRP A 93 39.01 -3.35 -14.03
CA TRP A 93 37.84 -4.12 -14.43
C TRP A 93 37.30 -4.93 -13.24
N ARG A 94 35.99 -5.20 -13.24
CA ARG A 94 35.33 -6.11 -12.32
C ARG A 94 34.56 -7.16 -13.11
N TYR A 95 34.66 -8.40 -12.69
CA TYR A 95 33.99 -9.52 -13.33
C TYR A 95 33.07 -10.21 -12.36
N LEU A 96 31.99 -10.82 -12.87
CA LEU A 96 31.05 -11.65 -12.12
C LEU A 96 30.52 -10.96 -10.85
N VAL A 97 30.15 -9.67 -10.99
CA VAL A 97 29.59 -8.90 -9.88
C VAL A 97 28.19 -9.40 -9.58
N ASN A 98 28.05 -10.15 -8.48
CA ASN A 98 26.73 -10.54 -7.98
C ASN A 98 26.09 -9.37 -7.27
N VAL A 99 24.86 -9.04 -7.68
CA VAL A 99 24.05 -7.95 -7.12
C VAL A 99 22.93 -8.58 -6.30
N LEU A 100 22.74 -8.14 -5.07
CA LEU A 100 21.61 -8.49 -4.22
C LEU A 100 20.90 -7.20 -3.82
N ASP A 101 19.65 -7.06 -4.20
CA ASP A 101 18.81 -5.91 -3.81
C ASP A 101 17.69 -6.36 -2.88
N HIS A 102 17.51 -5.63 -1.77
CA HIS A 102 16.49 -5.92 -0.76
C HIS A 102 15.17 -5.23 -1.11
N PHE A 103 14.29 -5.96 -1.80
CA PHE A 103 12.95 -5.49 -2.17
C PHE A 103 11.92 -5.86 -1.09
N ARG A 104 11.77 -4.99 -0.08
CA ARG A 104 10.93 -5.27 1.10
C ARG A 104 9.43 -5.22 0.81
N ALA A 105 8.98 -4.50 -0.21
CA ALA A 105 7.56 -4.38 -0.57
C ALA A 105 6.93 -5.71 -1.07
N GLY A 106 7.75 -6.67 -1.50
CA GLY A 106 7.34 -8.02 -1.88
C GLY A 106 7.47 -9.04 -0.75
N GLY A 107 7.21 -8.69 0.51
CA GLY A 107 7.29 -9.63 1.64
C GLY A 107 8.71 -10.02 2.03
N GLY A 108 9.70 -9.17 1.74
CA GLY A 108 11.10 -9.43 2.09
C GLY A 108 11.86 -10.26 1.05
N ARG A 109 11.33 -10.40 -0.15
CA ARG A 109 12.03 -11.07 -1.26
C ARG A 109 13.25 -10.26 -1.68
N ASN A 110 14.41 -10.93 -1.69
CA ASN A 110 15.64 -10.37 -2.18
C ASN A 110 15.78 -10.70 -3.68
N VAL A 111 16.14 -9.70 -4.48
CA VAL A 111 16.36 -9.89 -5.91
C VAL A 111 17.85 -10.03 -6.18
N ARG A 112 18.21 -11.06 -6.92
CA ARG A 112 19.59 -11.36 -7.30
C ARG A 112 19.81 -11.11 -8.77
N GLY A 113 20.96 -10.54 -9.10
CA GLY A 113 21.42 -10.32 -10.46
C GLY A 113 22.91 -10.61 -10.60
N LEU A 114 23.36 -10.77 -11.84
CA LEU A 114 24.76 -10.97 -12.17
C LEU A 114 25.15 -9.99 -13.28
N ILE A 115 26.19 -9.20 -13.04
CA ILE A 115 26.87 -8.39 -14.03
C ILE A 115 28.14 -9.12 -14.40
N ILE A 116 28.23 -9.61 -15.63
CA ILE A 116 29.37 -10.44 -16.09
C ILE A 116 30.64 -9.61 -16.15
N GLU A 117 30.55 -8.42 -16.73
CA GLU A 117 31.67 -7.50 -16.91
C GLU A 117 31.29 -6.08 -16.56
N LEU A 118 32.15 -5.43 -15.78
CA LEU A 118 32.03 -4.02 -15.41
C LEU A 118 33.38 -3.33 -15.64
N PRO A 119 33.61 -2.77 -16.85
CA PRO A 119 34.86 -2.13 -17.20
C PRO A 119 35.25 -0.96 -16.29
N ALA A 120 36.53 -0.59 -16.33
CA ALA A 120 37.03 0.60 -15.67
C ALA A 120 36.29 1.87 -16.16
N ALA A 121 36.01 2.80 -15.27
CA ALA A 121 35.35 4.06 -15.54
C ALA A 121 34.00 3.94 -16.28
N SER A 122 33.32 2.79 -16.16
CA SER A 122 32.05 2.49 -16.83
C SER A 122 30.90 2.27 -15.86
N HIS A 123 29.73 1.93 -16.41
CA HIS A 123 28.57 1.52 -15.61
C HIS A 123 27.86 0.34 -16.28
N ALA A 124 27.15 -0.42 -15.49
CA ALA A 124 26.25 -1.47 -15.95
C ALA A 124 24.86 -1.27 -15.33
N GLU A 125 23.82 -1.63 -16.06
CA GLU A 125 22.45 -1.57 -15.61
C GLU A 125 21.92 -2.96 -15.32
N PHE A 126 21.23 -3.09 -14.21
CA PHE A 126 20.48 -4.27 -13.81
C PHE A 126 19.04 -3.86 -13.54
N SER A 127 18.11 -4.39 -14.29
CA SER A 127 16.69 -4.09 -14.14
C SER A 127 15.90 -5.34 -13.72
N TYR A 128 14.94 -5.15 -12.83
CA TYR A 128 14.07 -6.22 -12.38
C TYR A 128 12.64 -5.72 -12.11
N GLN A 129 11.73 -6.67 -11.95
CA GLN A 129 10.35 -6.42 -11.59
C GLN A 129 10.11 -6.90 -10.16
N GLY A 130 9.67 -5.98 -9.29
CA GLY A 130 9.28 -6.26 -7.93
C GLY A 130 7.76 -6.21 -7.79
N GLN A 131 7.15 -7.28 -7.30
CA GLN A 131 5.70 -7.31 -7.04
C GLN A 131 5.40 -6.81 -5.63
N CYS A 132 4.47 -5.86 -5.51
CA CYS A 132 4.06 -5.26 -4.24
C CYS A 132 2.83 -5.97 -3.67
N ASP A 133 2.96 -7.27 -3.39
CA ASP A 133 1.87 -8.17 -2.98
C ASP A 133 1.75 -8.38 -1.46
N TYR A 134 2.68 -7.81 -0.68
CA TYR A 134 2.72 -8.08 0.76
C TYR A 134 1.68 -7.26 1.53
N ARG A 135 1.77 -5.96 1.50
CA ARG A 135 0.82 -5.01 2.14
C ARG A 135 1.08 -3.59 1.67
N ARG A 136 0.14 -2.69 1.93
CA ARG A 136 0.36 -1.25 1.79
C ARG A 136 1.34 -0.70 2.83
N GLY A 137 1.87 0.48 2.59
CA GLY A 137 2.75 1.20 3.53
C GLY A 137 3.94 1.83 2.85
N LEU A 138 4.76 2.50 3.65
CA LEU A 138 6.03 3.03 3.21
C LEU A 138 7.12 1.96 3.40
N PHE A 139 7.76 1.58 2.31
CA PHE A 139 8.85 0.62 2.31
C PHE A 139 10.15 1.30 1.93
N VAL A 140 11.18 1.09 2.75
CA VAL A 140 12.54 1.50 2.42
C VAL A 140 13.21 0.34 1.70
N LEU A 141 13.52 0.52 0.42
CA LEU A 141 14.23 -0.43 -0.42
C LEU A 141 15.74 -0.30 -0.20
N GLY A 142 16.47 -1.39 -0.22
CA GLY A 142 17.90 -1.46 0.03
C GLY A 142 18.26 -2.02 1.40
N PRO A 143 19.58 -2.13 1.70
CA PRO A 143 20.74 -1.69 0.89
C PRO A 143 20.90 -2.50 -0.41
N VAL A 144 21.86 -2.11 -1.27
CA VAL A 144 22.34 -2.91 -2.39
C VAL A 144 23.61 -3.61 -1.95
N GLU A 145 23.64 -4.92 -2.02
CA GLU A 145 24.82 -5.72 -1.69
C GLU A 145 25.47 -6.24 -2.96
N LEU A 146 26.78 -6.09 -3.03
CA LEU A 146 27.60 -6.59 -4.13
C LEU A 146 28.58 -7.64 -3.62
N THR A 147 28.69 -8.75 -4.32
CA THR A 147 29.70 -9.77 -4.07
C THR A 147 30.54 -9.94 -5.32
N ILE A 148 31.84 -9.72 -5.22
CA ILE A 148 32.79 -9.76 -6.33
C ILE A 148 33.85 -10.80 -6.01
N PRO A 149 33.92 -11.91 -6.75
CA PRO A 149 35.03 -12.88 -6.62
C PRO A 149 36.32 -12.29 -7.18
N ASP A 150 37.45 -12.77 -6.68
CA ASP A 150 38.71 -12.55 -7.33
C ASP A 150 38.84 -13.39 -8.62
N GLU A 151 39.88 -13.17 -9.39
CA GLU A 151 40.07 -13.82 -10.70
C GLU A 151 40.24 -15.35 -10.61
N LEU A 152 40.69 -15.86 -9.46
CA LEU A 152 40.86 -17.29 -9.20
C LEU A 152 39.72 -17.91 -8.40
N GLY A 153 38.75 -17.11 -7.96
CA GLY A 153 37.62 -17.54 -7.14
C GLY A 153 38.01 -17.98 -5.71
N LEU A 154 39.20 -17.61 -5.25
CA LEU A 154 39.71 -17.96 -3.92
C LEU A 154 39.15 -17.07 -2.82
N PHE A 155 38.94 -15.79 -3.12
CA PHE A 155 38.42 -14.77 -2.21
C PHE A 155 37.25 -14.04 -2.82
N ARG A 156 36.46 -13.40 -1.98
CA ARG A 156 35.34 -12.56 -2.39
C ARG A 156 35.38 -11.25 -1.63
N ALA A 157 35.10 -10.17 -2.32
CA ALA A 157 34.80 -8.88 -1.70
C ALA A 157 33.29 -8.76 -1.55
N GLU A 158 32.82 -8.54 -0.34
CA GLU A 158 31.41 -8.27 -0.03
C GLU A 158 31.26 -6.81 0.36
N LEU A 159 30.40 -6.10 -0.34
CA LEU A 159 30.14 -4.68 -0.13
C LEU A 159 28.67 -4.47 0.12
N SER A 160 28.37 -3.64 1.09
CA SER A 160 27.03 -3.10 1.28
C SER A 160 27.02 -1.62 0.91
N LEU A 161 26.32 -1.28 -0.15
CA LEU A 161 26.13 0.08 -0.61
C LEU A 161 24.85 0.65 0.01
N ASN A 162 24.98 1.70 0.81
CA ASN A 162 23.84 2.32 1.51
C ASN A 162 22.98 3.14 0.54
N VAL A 163 22.40 2.47 -0.44
CA VAL A 163 21.45 3.06 -1.38
C VAL A 163 20.05 2.71 -0.91
N PHE A 164 19.44 3.66 -0.21
CA PHE A 164 18.06 3.55 0.28
C PHE A 164 17.15 4.45 -0.53
N THR A 165 15.99 3.94 -0.91
CA THR A 165 14.93 4.69 -1.60
C THR A 165 13.58 4.31 -1.05
N ASP A 166 12.65 5.26 -1.01
CA ASP A 166 11.32 5.06 -0.47
C ASP A 166 10.34 4.66 -1.56
N LEU A 167 9.55 3.63 -1.28
CA LEU A 167 8.43 3.19 -2.13
C LEU A 167 7.15 3.20 -1.29
N LEU A 168 6.20 4.05 -1.65
CA LEU A 168 4.89 4.10 -1.02
C LEU A 168 3.93 3.17 -1.77
N VAL A 169 3.50 2.10 -1.11
CA VAL A 169 2.46 1.18 -1.62
C VAL A 169 1.12 1.61 -1.06
N CYS A 170 0.24 2.10 -1.93
CA CYS A 170 -1.10 2.55 -1.57
C CYS A 170 -2.10 1.39 -1.61
N PRO A 171 -3.17 1.41 -0.79
CA PRO A 171 -4.22 0.43 -0.88
C PRO A 171 -4.88 0.51 -2.26
N ARG A 172 -5.19 -0.65 -2.84
CA ARG A 172 -5.88 -0.73 -4.12
C ARG A 172 -7.38 -0.62 -3.92
N PRO A 173 -8.04 0.47 -4.35
CA PRO A 173 -9.49 0.55 -4.33
C PRO A 173 -10.04 -0.44 -5.35
N LEU A 174 -11.03 -1.22 -4.94
CA LEU A 174 -11.74 -2.13 -5.82
C LEU A 174 -12.79 -1.35 -6.62
N ARG A 175 -13.03 -1.72 -7.86
CA ARG A 175 -14.05 -1.07 -8.70
C ARG A 175 -15.42 -1.62 -8.36
N ALA A 176 -16.20 -0.88 -7.60
CA ALA A 176 -17.61 -1.14 -7.41
C ALA A 176 -18.40 -0.45 -8.54
N ARG A 177 -19.26 -1.19 -9.25
CA ARG A 177 -20.03 -0.68 -10.39
C ARG A 177 -21.22 0.16 -9.94
N GLN A 178 -21.88 -0.22 -8.86
CA GLN A 178 -22.98 0.51 -8.26
C GLN A 178 -22.99 0.25 -6.76
N LEU A 179 -22.46 1.18 -5.99
CA LEU A 179 -22.81 1.23 -4.59
C LEU A 179 -24.15 1.95 -4.50
N GLU A 180 -25.27 1.22 -4.50
CA GLU A 180 -26.63 1.77 -4.25
C GLU A 180 -26.70 2.61 -2.97
N LEU A 181 -25.63 2.56 -2.20
CA LEU A 181 -25.38 3.21 -0.93
C LEU A 181 -25.41 4.73 -1.00
N LEU A 182 -25.05 5.27 -2.17
CA LEU A 182 -24.88 6.72 -2.37
C LEU A 182 -25.99 7.29 -3.26
N ASP A 183 -26.78 6.43 -3.92
CA ASP A 183 -27.68 6.81 -5.02
C ASP A 183 -29.12 7.18 -4.55
N ARG A 184 -29.48 6.91 -3.30
CA ARG A 184 -30.79 7.28 -2.74
C ARG A 184 -30.69 8.48 -1.81
N GLY A 185 -30.13 9.57 -2.31
CA GLY A 185 -30.38 10.89 -1.71
C GLY A 185 -31.88 11.18 -1.75
N THR A 186 -32.55 11.02 -0.61
CA THR A 186 -33.92 11.55 -0.42
C THR A 186 -34.03 12.94 -1.03
N HIS A 187 -35.07 13.17 -1.81
CA HIS A 187 -35.43 14.45 -2.38
C HIS A 187 -35.59 15.52 -1.28
N GLY A 188 -34.48 16.03 -0.79
CA GLY A 188 -34.43 17.13 0.15
C GLY A 188 -33.51 18.21 -0.42
N ASN A 189 -34.09 19.40 -0.64
CA ASN A 189 -33.49 20.63 -1.16
C ASN A 189 -32.28 21.16 -0.34
N VAL A 190 -31.22 20.37 -0.08
CA VAL A 190 -30.20 20.76 0.89
C VAL A 190 -28.80 20.98 0.29
N GLY A 191 -28.63 20.83 -1.01
CA GLY A 191 -27.32 21.00 -1.65
C GLY A 191 -27.11 22.30 -2.46
N VAL A 192 -28.01 23.27 -2.39
CA VAL A 192 -28.04 24.38 -3.35
C VAL A 192 -26.82 25.33 -3.25
N GLU A 193 -26.22 25.49 -2.08
CA GLU A 193 -25.07 26.40 -1.94
C GLU A 193 -23.74 25.77 -2.34
N VAL A 194 -23.54 24.49 -2.04
CA VAL A 194 -22.28 23.77 -2.41
C VAL A 194 -22.27 23.47 -3.91
N VAL A 195 -23.41 23.18 -4.52
CA VAL A 195 -23.55 22.92 -5.96
C VAL A 195 -23.23 24.14 -6.81
N ARG A 196 -23.49 25.36 -6.32
CA ARG A 196 -23.14 26.61 -7.03
C ARG A 196 -21.64 26.84 -7.17
N ALA A 197 -20.82 26.29 -6.29
CA ALA A 197 -19.36 26.47 -6.29
C ALA A 197 -18.60 25.51 -7.23
N LEU A 198 -19.21 24.39 -7.65
CA LEU A 198 -18.52 23.29 -8.32
C LEU A 198 -18.87 23.04 -9.79
N GLY A 199 -19.74 23.87 -10.38
CA GLY A 199 -20.14 23.72 -11.80
C GLY A 199 -21.18 22.62 -12.01
N HIS A 200 -22.18 22.90 -12.81
CA HIS A 200 -23.32 22.03 -13.09
C HIS A 200 -22.90 20.95 -14.11
N SER A 201 -22.85 19.70 -13.72
CA SER A 201 -22.99 18.59 -14.66
C SER A 201 -24.47 18.19 -14.70
N GLU A 202 -25.15 18.65 -15.73
CA GLU A 202 -26.53 18.22 -16.04
C GLU A 202 -26.40 16.92 -16.85
N GLU A 203 -26.70 15.77 -16.26
CA GLU A 203 -26.79 14.51 -16.99
C GLU A 203 -28.17 14.42 -17.66
N PHE A 204 -28.20 14.07 -18.94
CA PHE A 204 -29.41 13.87 -19.71
C PHE A 204 -30.18 12.66 -19.16
N ALA A 205 -31.32 12.86 -18.52
CA ALA A 205 -32.16 11.83 -17.94
C ALA A 205 -33.16 11.24 -18.93
N GLY A 206 -33.67 12.09 -19.83
CA GLY A 206 -34.72 11.71 -20.78
C GLY A 206 -35.38 12.88 -21.48
N VAL A 207 -36.51 12.61 -22.11
CA VAL A 207 -37.39 13.62 -22.71
C VAL A 207 -38.79 13.46 -22.14
N ARG A 208 -39.43 14.58 -21.74
CA ARG A 208 -40.84 14.64 -21.34
C ARG A 208 -41.63 15.60 -22.20
N HIS A 209 -42.93 15.51 -22.14
CA HIS A 209 -43.78 16.49 -22.80
C HIS A 209 -43.51 17.90 -22.23
N TYR A 210 -43.50 18.88 -23.14
CA TYR A 210 -43.41 20.31 -22.81
C TYR A 210 -44.59 20.71 -21.92
N ARG A 211 -44.31 21.51 -20.91
CA ARG A 211 -45.32 22.18 -20.06
C ARG A 211 -45.14 23.68 -20.20
N GLU A 212 -46.24 24.38 -20.10
CA GLU A 212 -46.23 25.86 -20.17
C GLU A 212 -45.30 26.42 -19.07
N GLY A 213 -44.32 27.26 -19.50
CA GLY A 213 -43.26 27.78 -18.63
C GLY A 213 -41.88 27.07 -18.78
N ASP A 214 -41.78 25.97 -19.50
CA ASP A 214 -40.50 25.34 -19.78
C ASP A 214 -39.65 26.21 -20.74
N PRO A 215 -38.33 26.39 -20.47
CA PRO A 215 -37.45 27.15 -21.36
C PRO A 215 -37.29 26.50 -22.73
N LEU A 216 -37.56 27.22 -23.81
CA LEU A 216 -37.45 26.70 -25.19
C LEU A 216 -36.05 26.17 -25.56
N ARG A 217 -35.01 26.64 -24.90
CA ARG A 217 -33.61 26.14 -25.10
C ARG A 217 -33.45 24.66 -24.76
N TYR A 218 -34.33 24.09 -23.96
CA TYR A 218 -34.31 22.68 -23.56
C TYR A 218 -35.18 21.78 -24.45
N VAL A 219 -35.85 22.34 -25.47
CA VAL A 219 -36.67 21.56 -26.39
C VAL A 219 -35.76 20.55 -27.14
N HIS A 220 -36.18 19.28 -27.14
CA HIS A 220 -35.52 18.22 -27.90
C HIS A 220 -36.11 18.13 -29.28
N TRP A 221 -35.63 18.98 -30.20
CA TRP A 221 -36.14 19.12 -31.56
C TRP A 221 -36.29 17.81 -32.35
N PRO A 222 -35.33 16.85 -32.28
CA PRO A 222 -35.49 15.61 -33.04
C PRO A 222 -36.68 14.75 -32.62
N THR A 223 -36.96 14.65 -31.31
CA THR A 223 -38.15 13.92 -30.82
C THR A 223 -39.41 14.71 -31.10
N SER A 224 -39.40 16.01 -30.92
CA SER A 224 -40.57 16.86 -31.17
C SER A 224 -41.01 16.81 -32.66
N ALA A 225 -40.05 16.82 -33.57
CA ALA A 225 -40.34 16.73 -35.01
C ALA A 225 -40.92 15.36 -35.42
N ARG A 226 -40.49 14.28 -34.75
CA ARG A 226 -40.93 12.92 -35.05
C ARG A 226 -42.30 12.60 -34.47
N THR A 227 -42.64 13.17 -33.33
CA THR A 227 -43.87 12.84 -32.59
C THR A 227 -45.02 13.86 -32.80
N GLY A 228 -44.72 15.01 -33.41
CA GLY A 228 -45.68 16.07 -33.63
C GLY A 228 -46.09 16.89 -32.40
N GLY A 229 -45.44 16.64 -31.25
CA GLY A 229 -45.64 17.33 -29.99
C GLY A 229 -44.32 17.91 -29.46
N LEU A 230 -44.36 18.97 -28.65
CA LEU A 230 -43.15 19.54 -28.05
C LEU A 230 -42.66 18.67 -26.90
N TYR A 231 -41.38 18.25 -26.98
CA TYR A 231 -40.67 17.51 -25.95
C TYR A 231 -39.51 18.33 -25.42
N VAL A 232 -39.28 18.29 -24.12
CA VAL A 232 -38.19 18.98 -23.42
C VAL A 232 -37.20 17.96 -22.85
N LYS A 233 -35.94 18.28 -22.98
CA LYS A 233 -34.85 17.50 -22.32
C LYS A 233 -35.03 17.60 -20.81
N GLU A 234 -35.13 16.45 -20.17
CA GLU A 234 -35.10 16.33 -18.73
C GLU A 234 -33.67 16.02 -18.29
N PHE A 235 -33.18 16.85 -17.41
CA PHE A 235 -31.83 16.66 -16.85
C PHE A 235 -31.94 16.18 -15.41
N GLN A 236 -31.25 15.13 -15.10
CA GLN A 236 -31.07 14.66 -13.74
C GLN A 236 -29.96 15.48 -13.10
N ARG A 237 -30.27 16.18 -12.04
CA ARG A 237 -29.23 16.88 -11.25
C ARG A 237 -28.45 15.83 -10.51
N ALA A 238 -27.18 15.66 -10.85
CA ALA A 238 -26.27 14.92 -10.03
C ALA A 238 -26.15 15.65 -8.67
N THR A 239 -26.77 15.09 -7.64
CA THR A 239 -26.71 15.67 -6.30
C THR A 239 -25.36 15.36 -5.70
N VAL A 240 -24.45 16.34 -5.69
CA VAL A 240 -23.17 16.22 -4.99
C VAL A 240 -23.45 16.12 -3.49
N THR A 241 -23.06 15.02 -2.89
CA THR A 241 -23.26 14.75 -1.46
C THR A 241 -21.91 14.78 -0.74
N GLU A 242 -21.90 15.25 0.49
CA GLU A 242 -20.78 15.10 1.40
C GLU A 242 -20.79 13.69 1.98
N VAL A 243 -19.67 12.96 1.83
CA VAL A 243 -19.46 11.63 2.38
C VAL A 243 -18.30 11.67 3.38
N THR A 244 -18.60 11.44 4.65
CA THR A 244 -17.58 11.31 5.69
C THR A 244 -17.42 9.87 6.08
N VAL A 245 -16.22 9.31 5.86
CA VAL A 245 -15.87 7.92 6.17
C VAL A 245 -15.06 7.91 7.45
N ILE A 246 -15.62 7.41 8.56
CA ILE A 246 -14.91 7.20 9.81
C ILE A 246 -14.44 5.75 9.83
N VAL A 247 -13.14 5.55 9.98
CA VAL A 247 -12.52 4.23 10.02
C VAL A 247 -12.00 3.95 11.41
N ASP A 248 -12.45 2.85 12.00
CA ASP A 248 -11.91 2.36 13.26
C ASP A 248 -10.46 1.89 13.07
N MET A 249 -9.52 2.65 13.64
CA MET A 249 -8.09 2.41 13.60
C MET A 249 -7.50 2.15 14.99
N TYR A 250 -8.32 1.87 16.00
CA TYR A 250 -7.85 1.50 17.31
C TYR A 250 -7.19 0.11 17.31
N LYS A 251 -6.22 -0.08 18.22
CA LYS A 251 -5.51 -1.37 18.35
C LYS A 251 -6.41 -2.47 18.91
N THR A 252 -7.43 -2.10 19.67
CA THR A 252 -8.35 -3.02 20.35
C THR A 252 -9.14 -3.91 19.38
N GLY A 253 -9.41 -3.46 18.16
CA GLY A 253 -10.11 -4.23 17.12
C GLY A 253 -9.18 -4.85 16.08
N PHE A 254 -7.93 -5.16 16.43
CA PHE A 254 -6.97 -5.69 15.47
C PHE A 254 -6.85 -7.22 15.57
N ALA A 255 -7.11 -7.93 14.49
CA ALA A 255 -6.93 -9.38 14.36
C ALA A 255 -6.22 -9.76 13.06
N GLY A 256 -5.47 -10.87 13.08
CA GLY A 256 -4.75 -11.41 11.92
C GLY A 256 -3.25 -11.15 11.92
N VAL A 257 -2.55 -11.69 10.92
CA VAL A 257 -1.08 -11.69 10.82
C VAL A 257 -0.61 -11.23 9.44
N GLY A 258 0.49 -10.49 9.41
CA GLY A 258 1.16 -10.07 8.18
C GLY A 258 0.30 -9.15 7.32
N ALA A 259 0.01 -9.57 6.10
CA ALA A 259 -0.84 -8.85 5.15
C ALA A 259 -2.34 -9.18 5.29
N VAL A 260 -2.69 -10.26 6.02
CA VAL A 260 -4.06 -10.73 6.17
C VAL A 260 -4.56 -10.37 7.56
N THR A 261 -5.04 -9.13 7.70
CA THR A 261 -5.57 -8.61 8.97
C THR A 261 -6.92 -7.94 8.77
N SER A 262 -7.72 -7.91 9.83
CA SER A 262 -8.99 -7.18 9.83
C SER A 262 -8.80 -5.68 9.60
N PHE A 263 -7.69 -5.14 10.06
CA PHE A 263 -7.32 -3.74 9.81
C PHE A 263 -7.10 -3.44 8.32
N GLU A 264 -6.34 -4.28 7.60
CA GLU A 264 -6.15 -4.13 6.16
C GLU A 264 -7.48 -4.25 5.40
N LYS A 265 -8.39 -5.11 5.84
CA LYS A 265 -9.73 -5.24 5.26
C LYS A 265 -10.55 -3.96 5.45
N ARG A 266 -10.52 -3.35 6.65
CA ARG A 266 -11.16 -2.06 6.92
C ARG A 266 -10.65 -0.96 6.00
N LEU A 267 -9.35 -0.89 5.81
CA LEU A 267 -8.75 0.12 4.94
C LEU A 267 -9.07 -0.10 3.45
N ARG A 268 -9.12 -1.36 2.98
CA ARG A 268 -9.58 -1.67 1.61
C ARG A 268 -11.06 -1.30 1.41
N ALA A 269 -11.90 -1.57 2.40
CA ALA A 269 -13.31 -1.15 2.36
C ALA A 269 -13.42 0.38 2.30
N ALA A 270 -12.70 1.10 3.15
CA ALA A 270 -12.68 2.56 3.16
C ALA A 270 -12.14 3.14 1.84
N ALA A 271 -11.09 2.56 1.28
CA ALA A 271 -10.53 2.96 -0.01
C ALA A 271 -11.54 2.75 -1.15
N THR A 272 -12.24 1.62 -1.16
CA THR A 272 -13.26 1.29 -2.17
C THR A 272 -14.46 2.22 -2.08
N LEU A 273 -14.96 2.48 -0.87
CA LEU A 273 -16.06 3.41 -0.62
C LEU A 273 -15.71 4.83 -1.07
N ALA A 274 -14.52 5.32 -0.72
CA ALA A 274 -14.07 6.64 -1.14
C ALA A 274 -13.88 6.75 -2.65
N ALA A 275 -13.32 5.72 -3.29
CA ALA A 275 -13.13 5.69 -4.74
C ALA A 275 -14.48 5.70 -5.46
N SER A 276 -15.44 4.92 -4.98
CA SER A 276 -16.79 4.91 -5.54
C SER A 276 -17.51 6.25 -5.35
N ALA A 277 -17.45 6.84 -4.14
CA ALA A 277 -18.05 8.14 -3.87
C ALA A 277 -17.48 9.23 -4.79
N ILE A 278 -16.15 9.27 -4.96
CA ILE A 278 -15.51 10.25 -5.85
C ILE A 278 -15.84 9.99 -7.33
N ALA A 279 -15.97 8.73 -7.74
CA ALA A 279 -16.37 8.37 -9.11
C ALA A 279 -17.79 8.89 -9.43
N HIS A 280 -18.67 8.97 -8.43
CA HIS A 280 -20.02 9.58 -8.52
C HIS A 280 -20.04 11.09 -8.20
N SER A 281 -18.89 11.75 -8.28
CA SER A 281 -18.74 13.21 -8.08
C SER A 281 -19.05 13.69 -6.67
N HIS A 282 -19.09 12.81 -5.66
CA HIS A 282 -19.28 13.22 -4.26
C HIS A 282 -17.99 13.79 -3.65
N LEU A 283 -18.15 14.61 -2.62
CA LEU A 283 -17.07 15.10 -1.79
C LEU A 283 -16.81 14.12 -0.65
N VAL A 284 -15.54 13.74 -0.47
CA VAL A 284 -15.15 12.74 0.51
C VAL A 284 -14.20 13.33 1.54
N ARG A 285 -14.48 13.04 2.82
CA ARG A 285 -13.57 13.20 3.96
C ARG A 285 -13.33 11.85 4.58
N MET A 286 -12.09 11.55 4.95
CA MET A 286 -11.75 10.41 5.78
C MET A 286 -11.35 10.86 7.17
N VAL A 287 -11.79 10.11 8.17
CA VAL A 287 -11.46 10.31 9.59
C VAL A 287 -10.92 9.00 10.15
N ALA A 288 -9.73 9.03 10.71
CA ALA A 288 -9.14 7.93 11.45
C ALA A 288 -9.58 8.03 12.92
N ALA A 289 -10.42 7.09 13.37
CA ALA A 289 -10.70 6.91 14.79
C ALA A 289 -9.48 6.22 15.43
N ALA A 290 -8.56 7.02 15.92
CA ALA A 290 -7.30 6.65 16.54
C ALA A 290 -6.94 7.68 17.61
N THR A 291 -5.87 7.47 18.34
CA THR A 291 -5.36 8.46 19.30
C THR A 291 -3.99 8.99 18.85
N PRO A 292 -3.89 10.26 18.40
CA PRO A 292 -4.95 11.25 18.21
C PRO A 292 -5.87 10.96 17.01
N VAL A 293 -7.06 11.57 16.98
CA VAL A 293 -7.95 11.53 15.83
C VAL A 293 -7.32 12.36 14.70
N GLU A 294 -7.26 11.79 13.51
CA GLU A 294 -6.74 12.46 12.33
C GLU A 294 -7.79 12.44 11.21
N ASP A 295 -7.87 13.53 10.44
CA ASP A 295 -8.80 13.61 9.32
C ASP A 295 -8.16 14.23 8.07
N THR A 296 -8.86 14.08 6.97
CA THR A 296 -8.53 14.73 5.70
C THR A 296 -9.50 15.87 5.45
N ARG A 297 -9.13 16.81 4.59
CA ARG A 297 -10.07 17.82 4.12
C ARG A 297 -11.21 17.19 3.32
N LEU A 298 -12.38 17.81 3.34
CA LEU A 298 -13.50 17.46 2.46
C LEU A 298 -13.21 17.98 1.05
N ALA A 299 -13.07 17.09 0.06
CA ALA A 299 -12.83 17.43 -1.33
C ALA A 299 -13.24 16.28 -2.25
N GLY A 300 -13.19 16.50 -3.57
CA GLY A 300 -13.51 15.50 -4.59
C GLY A 300 -12.48 15.43 -5.70
N GLY A 301 -12.76 14.60 -6.70
CA GLY A 301 -11.94 14.43 -7.90
C GLY A 301 -10.71 13.53 -7.73
N HIS A 302 -10.11 13.18 -8.87
CA HIS A 302 -9.02 12.17 -8.91
C HIS A 302 -7.74 12.56 -8.15
N VAL A 303 -7.44 13.86 -8.04
CA VAL A 303 -6.28 14.33 -7.26
C VAL A 303 -6.52 14.07 -5.78
N HIS A 304 -7.73 14.34 -5.29
CA HIS A 304 -8.10 14.08 -3.91
C HIS A 304 -8.13 12.58 -3.60
N LEU A 305 -8.64 11.75 -4.53
CA LEU A 305 -8.59 10.30 -4.38
C LEU A 305 -7.15 9.80 -4.16
N ARG A 306 -6.19 10.27 -4.96
CA ARG A 306 -4.78 9.93 -4.76
C ARG A 306 -4.27 10.35 -3.38
N THR A 307 -4.65 11.54 -2.92
CA THR A 307 -4.30 12.01 -1.57
C THR A 307 -4.88 11.10 -0.48
N LEU A 308 -6.14 10.67 -0.63
CA LEU A 308 -6.78 9.73 0.31
C LEU A 308 -6.08 8.37 0.32
N MET A 309 -5.69 7.84 -0.84
CA MET A 309 -4.97 6.56 -0.91
C MET A 309 -3.59 6.65 -0.24
N GLN A 310 -2.86 7.75 -0.44
CA GLN A 310 -1.58 7.99 0.23
C GLN A 310 -1.77 8.15 1.74
N TRP A 311 -2.80 8.88 2.14
CA TRP A 311 -3.13 9.04 3.55
C TRP A 311 -3.45 7.71 4.21
N LEU A 312 -4.27 6.85 3.58
CA LEU A 312 -4.55 5.50 4.06
C LEU A 312 -3.30 4.62 4.09
N ALA A 313 -2.39 4.75 3.10
CA ALA A 313 -1.15 3.97 3.04
C ALA A 313 -0.29 4.14 4.29
N MET A 314 -0.30 5.33 4.87
CA MET A 314 0.51 5.69 6.05
C MET A 314 -0.16 5.34 7.39
N ARG A 315 -1.40 4.85 7.38
CA ARG A 315 -2.15 4.56 8.62
C ARG A 315 -1.74 3.23 9.22
N ALA A 316 -1.66 3.22 10.56
CA ALA A 316 -1.41 2.03 11.37
C ALA A 316 -2.38 2.02 12.56
N PRO A 317 -2.69 0.86 13.14
CA PRO A 317 -3.51 0.79 14.34
C PRO A 317 -2.84 1.58 15.47
N ARG A 318 -3.56 2.53 16.10
CA ARG A 318 -3.00 3.39 17.14
C ARG A 318 -3.98 3.71 18.24
N GLY A 319 -3.53 3.55 19.49
CA GLY A 319 -4.29 3.91 20.67
C GLY A 319 -5.49 3.01 20.94
N SER A 320 -6.36 3.48 21.81
CA SER A 320 -7.66 2.89 22.17
C SER A 320 -8.66 4.03 22.38
N GLY A 321 -9.94 3.78 22.19
CA GLY A 321 -10.99 4.77 22.38
C GLY A 321 -12.32 4.27 21.87
N ASP A 322 -13.35 5.10 22.03
CA ASP A 322 -14.67 4.85 21.52
C ASP A 322 -14.91 5.62 20.20
N ILE A 323 -15.42 4.93 19.22
CA ILE A 323 -15.76 5.55 17.92
C ILE A 323 -16.94 6.51 18.06
N ALA A 324 -17.78 6.32 19.06
CA ALA A 324 -18.91 7.22 19.35
C ALA A 324 -18.46 8.65 19.69
N ASP A 325 -17.34 8.80 20.39
CA ASP A 325 -16.75 10.11 20.70
C ASP A 325 -16.32 10.83 19.42
N VAL A 326 -15.70 10.09 18.49
CA VAL A 326 -15.27 10.62 17.20
C VAL A 326 -16.48 11.03 16.35
N ILE A 327 -17.57 10.24 16.38
CA ILE A 327 -18.82 10.60 15.69
C ILE A 327 -19.39 11.88 16.29
N ALA A 328 -19.48 11.98 17.64
CA ALA A 328 -20.04 13.14 18.32
C ALA A 328 -19.25 14.43 18.00
N GLU A 329 -17.91 14.34 18.01
CA GLU A 329 -17.02 15.45 17.66
C GLU A 329 -17.21 15.91 16.22
N ARG A 330 -17.33 14.98 15.27
CA ARG A 330 -17.45 15.28 13.84
C ARG A 330 -18.88 15.63 13.43
N LEU A 331 -19.88 15.24 14.22
CA LEU A 331 -21.28 15.49 13.92
C LEU A 331 -21.61 16.98 13.74
N VAL A 332 -20.90 17.86 14.45
CA VAL A 332 -21.07 19.33 14.33
C VAL A 332 -20.72 19.84 12.94
N GLN A 333 -19.77 19.15 12.26
CA GLN A 333 -19.27 19.53 10.94
C GLN A 333 -20.08 18.93 9.79
N LEU A 334 -20.98 17.97 10.07
CA LEU A 334 -21.79 17.30 9.06
C LEU A 334 -23.02 18.12 8.72
N HIS A 335 -23.22 18.37 7.44
CA HIS A 335 -24.41 19.06 6.94
C HIS A 335 -25.61 18.10 6.86
N ARG A 336 -26.80 18.65 6.90
CA ARG A 336 -28.01 17.89 6.65
C ARG A 336 -27.98 17.32 5.22
N GLY A 337 -28.31 16.04 5.05
CA GLY A 337 -28.19 15.33 3.77
C GLY A 337 -26.81 14.74 3.48
N ALA A 338 -25.82 14.95 4.35
CA ALA A 338 -24.53 14.26 4.29
C ALA A 338 -24.69 12.76 4.55
N THR A 339 -23.75 11.96 4.07
CA THR A 339 -23.65 10.53 4.36
C THR A 339 -22.47 10.27 5.29
N LEU A 340 -22.76 9.64 6.42
CA LEU A 340 -21.77 9.15 7.38
C LEU A 340 -21.58 7.65 7.20
N VAL A 341 -20.38 7.25 6.81
CA VAL A 341 -19.97 5.86 6.64
C VAL A 341 -19.06 5.46 7.80
N LEU A 342 -19.46 4.43 8.52
CA LEU A 342 -18.71 3.89 9.65
C LEU A 342 -18.05 2.57 9.21
N VAL A 343 -16.73 2.48 9.22
CA VAL A 343 -15.99 1.25 8.95
C VAL A 343 -15.47 0.73 10.29
N LEU A 344 -16.16 -0.26 10.82
CA LEU A 344 -16.05 -0.72 12.20
C LEU A 344 -15.29 -2.04 12.33
N SER A 345 -14.63 -2.24 13.45
CA SER A 345 -14.24 -3.55 13.98
C SER A 345 -15.46 -4.19 14.66
N SER A 346 -15.72 -5.48 14.45
CA SER A 346 -16.83 -6.17 15.13
C SER A 346 -16.60 -6.33 16.64
N THR A 347 -15.35 -6.24 17.07
CA THR A 347 -14.95 -6.50 18.47
C THR A 347 -14.67 -5.23 19.27
N ASN A 348 -14.51 -4.08 18.61
CA ASN A 348 -14.26 -2.79 19.28
C ASN A 348 -15.51 -1.89 19.28
N VAL A 349 -16.72 -2.48 19.26
CA VAL A 349 -17.96 -1.74 19.26
C VAL A 349 -18.56 -1.70 20.67
N GLN A 350 -18.77 -0.50 21.18
CA GLN A 350 -19.54 -0.24 22.40
C GLN A 350 -20.94 0.22 22.01
N LEU A 351 -21.93 -0.69 22.04
CA LEU A 351 -23.29 -0.39 21.57
C LEU A 351 -23.98 0.71 22.39
N GLU A 352 -23.68 0.78 23.70
CA GLU A 352 -24.29 1.75 24.62
C GLU A 352 -24.00 3.20 24.22
N SER A 353 -22.79 3.48 23.69
CA SER A 353 -22.36 4.80 23.23
C SER A 353 -22.63 5.02 21.75
N LEU A 354 -22.42 3.97 20.92
CA LEU A 354 -22.54 4.07 19.47
C LEU A 354 -23.99 4.33 19.01
N LEU A 355 -24.97 3.64 19.57
CA LEU A 355 -26.37 3.78 19.15
C LEU A 355 -26.91 5.19 19.37
N PRO A 356 -26.70 5.87 20.54
CA PRO A 356 -27.07 7.27 20.71
C PRO A 356 -26.37 8.21 19.72
N ALA A 357 -25.09 7.99 19.42
CA ALA A 357 -24.33 8.81 18.46
C ALA A 357 -24.89 8.68 17.04
N VAL A 358 -25.19 7.47 16.60
CA VAL A 358 -25.84 7.20 15.31
C VAL A 358 -27.24 7.82 15.26
N ALA A 359 -28.04 7.66 16.30
CA ALA A 359 -29.36 8.26 16.40
C ALA A 359 -29.30 9.81 16.35
N ALA A 360 -28.27 10.41 16.95
CA ALA A 360 -28.05 11.87 16.88
C ALA A 360 -27.70 12.32 15.45
N ALA A 361 -26.88 11.56 14.71
CA ALA A 361 -26.58 11.84 13.32
C ALA A 361 -27.85 11.80 12.44
N ARG A 362 -28.68 10.79 12.64
CA ARG A 362 -29.94 10.65 11.90
C ARG A 362 -30.96 11.74 12.21
N ARG A 363 -31.09 12.14 13.48
CA ARG A 363 -31.95 13.29 13.87
C ARG A 363 -31.54 14.57 13.17
N ARG A 364 -30.24 14.72 12.82
CA ARG A 364 -29.75 15.84 12.01
C ARG A 364 -30.00 15.68 10.50
N GLY A 365 -30.58 14.56 10.08
CA GLY A 365 -30.82 14.26 8.67
C GLY A 365 -29.58 13.79 7.94
N VAL A 366 -28.61 13.23 8.65
CA VAL A 366 -27.42 12.56 8.09
C VAL A 366 -27.77 11.09 7.83
N MET A 367 -27.50 10.62 6.63
CA MET A 367 -27.65 9.21 6.28
C MET A 367 -26.50 8.43 6.93
N THR A 368 -26.80 7.29 7.55
CA THR A 368 -25.80 6.48 8.24
C THR A 368 -25.69 5.10 7.63
N LEU A 369 -24.44 4.67 7.43
CA LEU A 369 -24.06 3.39 6.88
C LEU A 369 -22.93 2.78 7.70
N ALA A 370 -23.02 1.51 8.02
CA ALA A 370 -21.99 0.78 8.74
C ALA A 370 -21.45 -0.40 7.92
N VAL A 371 -20.14 -0.47 7.80
CA VAL A 371 -19.39 -1.61 7.26
C VAL A 371 -18.65 -2.24 8.42
N ILE A 372 -19.07 -3.42 8.84
CA ILE A 372 -18.49 -4.14 9.98
C ILE A 372 -17.53 -5.18 9.45
N VAL A 373 -16.27 -5.13 9.85
CA VAL A 373 -15.31 -6.19 9.56
C VAL A 373 -15.33 -7.19 10.70
N GLU A 374 -15.60 -8.45 10.36
CA GLU A 374 -15.67 -9.55 11.32
C GLU A 374 -14.27 -9.97 11.76
N ASP A 375 -13.79 -9.40 12.86
CA ASP A 375 -12.45 -9.70 13.38
C ASP A 375 -12.30 -11.16 13.80
N ARG A 376 -13.37 -11.79 14.31
CA ARG A 376 -13.36 -13.21 14.74
C ARG A 376 -13.05 -14.19 13.62
N SER A 377 -13.33 -13.85 12.36
CA SER A 377 -12.98 -14.69 11.21
C SER A 377 -11.47 -14.81 10.99
N TYR A 378 -10.67 -13.91 11.57
CA TYR A 378 -9.20 -13.93 11.51
C TYR A 378 -8.55 -14.75 12.63
N TYR A 379 -9.30 -15.19 13.65
CA TYR A 379 -8.74 -15.89 14.83
C TYR A 379 -8.27 -17.31 14.60
N LYS A 380 -8.73 -17.97 13.56
CA LYS A 380 -8.28 -19.34 13.24
C LYS A 380 -6.75 -19.43 13.08
N LEU A 381 -6.06 -18.28 13.08
CA LEU A 381 -4.62 -18.17 12.96
C LEU A 381 -3.89 -17.90 14.31
N TRP A 382 -4.60 -17.46 15.39
CA TRP A 382 -3.96 -17.05 16.65
C TRP A 382 -4.87 -17.29 17.86
N GLU A 383 -4.68 -18.40 18.56
CA GLU A 383 -5.41 -18.72 19.80
C GLU A 383 -5.12 -17.73 20.95
N GLU A 384 -3.91 -17.15 20.99
CA GLU A 384 -3.49 -16.21 22.03
C GLU A 384 -4.31 -14.91 22.08
N GLN A 385 -4.96 -14.51 20.99
CA GLN A 385 -5.80 -13.31 20.95
C GLN A 385 -7.25 -13.58 21.38
N ARG A 386 -7.63 -14.83 21.60
CA ARG A 386 -9.00 -15.22 21.95
C ARG A 386 -9.48 -14.59 23.25
N GLU A 387 -8.59 -14.43 24.22
CA GLU A 387 -8.92 -13.82 25.53
C GLU A 387 -9.24 -12.32 25.44
N LEU A 388 -8.60 -11.59 24.51
CA LEU A 388 -8.82 -10.16 24.33
C LEU A 388 -10.26 -9.81 23.90
N PHE A 389 -11.02 -10.78 23.42
CA PHE A 389 -12.31 -10.57 22.78
C PHE A 389 -13.46 -11.37 23.41
N GLN A 390 -13.25 -11.96 24.60
CA GLN A 390 -14.28 -12.70 25.31
C GLN A 390 -15.49 -11.82 25.70
N ASN A 391 -15.25 -10.53 25.91
CA ASN A 391 -16.27 -9.56 26.30
C ASN A 391 -16.87 -8.76 25.13
N ALA A 392 -16.41 -9.01 23.89
CA ALA A 392 -16.94 -8.30 22.74
C ALA A 392 -18.36 -8.80 22.36
N PRO A 393 -19.28 -7.93 21.97
CA PRO A 393 -20.63 -8.31 21.58
C PRO A 393 -20.59 -9.30 20.38
N SER A 394 -21.62 -10.11 20.23
CA SER A 394 -21.74 -10.97 19.05
C SER A 394 -21.97 -10.11 17.80
N LEU A 395 -21.49 -10.58 16.64
CA LEU A 395 -21.66 -9.87 15.38
C LEU A 395 -23.13 -9.65 15.06
N GLU A 396 -23.96 -10.67 15.28
CA GLU A 396 -25.40 -10.62 15.04
C GLU A 396 -26.08 -9.56 15.89
N LEU A 397 -25.64 -9.41 17.14
CA LEU A 397 -26.16 -8.37 18.04
C LEU A 397 -25.78 -6.96 17.54
N VAL A 398 -24.55 -6.76 17.14
CA VAL A 398 -24.07 -5.46 16.61
C VAL A 398 -24.82 -5.11 15.31
N GLU A 399 -24.97 -6.09 14.42
CA GLU A 399 -25.67 -5.91 13.17
C GLU A 399 -27.15 -5.58 13.39
N ALA A 400 -27.86 -6.35 14.21
CA ALA A 400 -29.27 -6.13 14.53
C ALA A 400 -29.49 -4.76 15.18
N ALA A 401 -28.67 -4.39 16.15
CA ALA A 401 -28.78 -3.11 16.85
C ALA A 401 -28.57 -1.91 15.92
N LEU A 402 -27.58 -1.96 15.04
CA LEU A 402 -27.33 -0.91 14.05
C LEU A 402 -28.43 -0.83 13.00
N ARG A 403 -28.98 -1.96 12.54
CA ARG A 403 -30.13 -2.00 11.64
C ARG A 403 -31.37 -1.41 12.31
N GLN A 404 -31.62 -1.74 13.56
CA GLN A 404 -32.72 -1.18 14.34
C GLN A 404 -32.56 0.34 14.55
N ALA A 405 -31.31 0.81 14.73
CA ALA A 405 -31.00 2.24 14.75
C ALA A 405 -31.15 2.89 13.36
N GLY A 406 -31.47 2.11 12.30
CA GLY A 406 -31.72 2.52 10.93
C GLY A 406 -30.48 2.77 10.11
N CYS A 407 -29.33 2.22 10.49
CA CYS A 407 -28.18 2.12 9.63
C CYS A 407 -28.40 1.05 8.54
N ARG A 408 -27.86 1.28 7.35
CA ARG A 408 -27.56 0.18 6.44
C ARG A 408 -26.30 -0.51 6.92
N VAL A 409 -26.34 -1.84 7.04
CA VAL A 409 -25.22 -2.60 7.59
C VAL A 409 -24.74 -3.63 6.58
N TYR A 410 -23.42 -3.64 6.38
CA TYR A 410 -22.70 -4.60 5.57
C TYR A 410 -21.66 -5.29 6.44
N VAL A 411 -21.54 -6.60 6.29
CA VAL A 411 -20.59 -7.42 7.06
C VAL A 411 -19.53 -7.99 6.14
N LEU A 412 -18.28 -7.77 6.48
CA LEU A 412 -17.11 -8.24 5.75
C LEU A 412 -16.36 -9.25 6.60
N ALA A 413 -16.52 -10.55 6.30
CA ALA A 413 -15.67 -11.60 6.84
C ALA A 413 -14.30 -11.63 6.14
N ARG A 414 -13.37 -12.42 6.66
CA ARG A 414 -12.03 -12.58 6.09
C ARG A 414 -12.05 -12.93 4.60
N ASP A 415 -12.86 -13.91 4.24
CA ASP A 415 -12.92 -14.49 2.90
C ASP A 415 -13.96 -13.81 2.00
N SER A 416 -14.74 -12.84 2.52
CA SER A 416 -15.72 -12.09 1.74
C SER A 416 -15.04 -11.22 0.69
N ASP A 417 -15.59 -11.15 -0.52
CA ASP A 417 -15.24 -10.11 -1.48
C ASP A 417 -15.85 -8.77 -1.04
N VAL A 418 -15.03 -7.71 -0.99
CA VAL A 418 -15.46 -6.39 -0.53
C VAL A 418 -16.48 -5.78 -1.50
N VAL A 419 -16.29 -5.97 -2.81
CA VAL A 419 -17.17 -5.40 -3.84
C VAL A 419 -18.50 -6.14 -3.85
N GLU A 420 -18.46 -7.46 -3.90
CA GLU A 420 -19.65 -8.31 -3.92
C GLU A 420 -20.54 -8.05 -2.68
N THR A 421 -19.91 -7.92 -1.51
CA THR A 421 -20.65 -7.62 -0.27
C THR A 421 -21.25 -6.22 -0.29
N LEU A 422 -20.52 -5.23 -0.78
CA LEU A 422 -21.00 -3.84 -0.82
C LEU A 422 -22.03 -3.59 -1.95
N GLU A 423 -21.98 -4.34 -3.05
CA GLU A 423 -22.95 -4.28 -4.16
C GLU A 423 -24.17 -5.18 -3.93
N GLY A 424 -23.96 -6.36 -3.36
CA GLY A 424 -24.98 -7.38 -3.16
C GLY A 424 -25.64 -7.39 -1.79
N GLY A 425 -25.43 -6.35 -0.99
CA GLY A 425 -25.97 -6.27 0.37
C GLY A 425 -27.46 -6.50 0.41
N ARG A 426 -27.86 -7.68 0.89
CA ARG A 426 -29.24 -7.98 1.23
C ARG A 426 -29.72 -6.96 2.25
N ALA A 427 -30.66 -6.12 1.84
CA ALA A 427 -31.35 -5.17 2.69
C ALA A 427 -32.08 -5.88 3.84
#